data_138ab8dffda10db60ba5fb30bd7c0180
#
_entry.id   138ab8dffda10db60ba5fb30bd7c0180
#
_cell.length_a   1.000
_cell.length_b   1.000
_cell.length_c   1.000
_cell.angle_alpha   90.00
_cell.angle_beta   90.00
_cell.angle_gamma   90.00
#
_symmetry.space_group_name_H-M   'P 1'
#
loop_
_entity.id
_entity.type
_entity.pdbx_description
1 polymer ?
#
loop_
_entity_poly.entity_id
_entity_poly.type
_entity_poly.pdbx_seq_one_letter_code
_entity_poly.pdbx_strand_id
1 'polypeptide(L)'
;FFQAEDGIRDTSVTGVQTCALPIYSQMHPKKGLRHSPISGVVLTNGDVDHVAGLLTLRERQNLSVYAHSRVHSVLKENSIFNVLNSDYVDRREMKMNVEFELKNKEGKGSGIFVEAFEVPGKIALWLEDESKGANFGTQEGDTIGLKISSASNEKSFYYIPACAKMTSELSEKLKDSELVLFDGTLWKNDEMASSKVGEKTGQRMGHMNNSGPDGSIEAFKDLNVKKKIFIHINTTNPILLSDSSERKIVEENNWEVSYDGMEITI
;
A
#
# COMPACT_ATOMS: atom_id res chain seq x y z
N PHE A 1 3.27 -8.56 -11.58
CA PHE A 1 2.46 -9.61 -11.08
C PHE A 1 2.49 -10.79 -11.96
N PHE A 2 3.06 -11.88 -11.47
CA PHE A 2 3.42 -12.89 -12.40
C PHE A 2 3.09 -14.23 -11.85
N GLN A 3 2.85 -15.11 -12.76
CA GLN A 3 2.28 -16.36 -12.48
C GLN A 3 3.20 -17.26 -11.69
N ALA A 4 2.60 -18.02 -10.80
CA ALA A 4 3.26 -19.05 -10.05
C ALA A 4 3.89 -20.15 -10.93
N GLU A 5 3.41 -20.30 -12.16
CA GLU A 5 3.96 -21.25 -13.13
C GLU A 5 5.43 -21.00 -13.46
N ASP A 6 5.86 -19.73 -13.38
CA ASP A 6 7.25 -19.35 -13.64
C ASP A 6 8.10 -19.24 -12.36
N GLY A 7 7.52 -19.58 -11.21
CA GLY A 7 8.21 -19.47 -9.92
C GLY A 7 8.44 -18.03 -9.46
N ILE A 8 7.88 -17.05 -10.14
CA ILE A 8 7.96 -15.64 -9.79
C ILE A 8 6.78 -15.33 -8.87
N ARG A 9 7.08 -15.09 -7.61
CA ARG A 9 6.12 -14.60 -6.63
C ARG A 9 6.36 -13.11 -6.43
N ASP A 10 5.37 -12.32 -6.77
CA ASP A 10 5.33 -10.94 -6.31
C ASP A 10 4.67 -10.92 -4.92
N THR A 11 5.46 -10.57 -3.93
CA THR A 11 5.02 -10.46 -2.54
C THR A 11 4.43 -9.09 -2.23
N SER A 12 4.43 -8.16 -3.17
CA SER A 12 3.76 -6.88 -2.98
C SER A 12 2.27 -7.04 -3.25
N VAL A 13 1.47 -7.07 -2.21
CA VAL A 13 0.00 -7.14 -2.28
C VAL A 13 -0.61 -5.79 -2.67
N THR A 14 0.14 -4.94 -3.34
CA THR A 14 -0.30 -3.59 -3.69
C THR A 14 -1.13 -3.54 -4.96
N GLY A 15 -1.09 -4.57 -5.76
CA GLY A 15 -1.93 -4.64 -6.95
C GLY A 15 -3.10 -5.60 -6.78
N VAL A 16 -4.29 -5.13 -6.96
CA VAL A 16 -5.42 -6.04 -7.16
C VAL A 16 -5.20 -6.79 -8.45
N GLN A 17 -5.14 -8.12 -8.37
CA GLN A 17 -4.71 -8.91 -9.50
C GLN A 17 -5.71 -9.98 -9.88
N THR A 18 -6.11 -9.94 -11.12
CA THR A 18 -6.88 -11.05 -11.67
C THR A 18 -6.02 -12.31 -11.83
N CYS A 19 -4.71 -12.19 -11.97
CA CYS A 19 -3.82 -13.34 -12.02
C CYS A 19 -3.60 -14.02 -10.66
N ALA A 20 -3.89 -13.36 -9.54
CA ALA A 20 -3.92 -14.01 -8.23
C ALA A 20 -5.20 -14.84 -8.00
N LEU A 21 -6.24 -14.69 -8.83
CA LEU A 21 -7.50 -15.44 -8.70
C LEU A 21 -7.32 -16.97 -8.67
N PRO A 22 -6.43 -17.57 -9.47
CA PRO A 22 -6.20 -19.01 -9.40
C PRO A 22 -5.54 -19.48 -8.10
N ILE A 23 -4.83 -18.59 -7.40
CA ILE A 23 -4.06 -18.94 -6.20
C ILE A 23 -4.95 -18.92 -4.95
N TYR A 24 -5.85 -17.93 -4.85
CA TYR A 24 -6.71 -17.76 -3.69
C TYR A 24 -8.16 -18.12 -4.00
N SER A 25 -8.68 -19.13 -3.36
CA SER A 25 -10.07 -19.60 -3.57
C SER A 25 -11.12 -18.52 -3.31
N GLN A 26 -10.83 -17.58 -2.40
CA GLN A 26 -11.69 -16.42 -2.11
C GLN A 26 -11.87 -15.52 -3.33
N MET A 27 -10.87 -15.49 -4.21
CA MET A 27 -10.84 -14.67 -5.42
C MET A 27 -11.43 -15.39 -6.64
N HIS A 28 -11.74 -16.69 -6.54
CA HIS A 28 -12.34 -17.43 -7.65
C HIS A 28 -13.72 -16.89 -8.02
N PRO A 29 -14.09 -16.93 -9.31
CA PRO A 29 -15.43 -16.57 -9.76
C PRO A 29 -16.49 -17.39 -9.04
N LYS A 30 -17.47 -16.72 -8.43
CA LYS A 30 -18.59 -17.37 -7.72
C LYS A 30 -19.88 -17.39 -8.56
N LYS A 31 -19.93 -16.58 -9.62
CA LYS A 31 -21.10 -16.42 -10.49
C LYS A 31 -20.65 -16.26 -11.95
N GLY A 32 -20.73 -17.31 -12.74
CA GLY A 32 -20.35 -17.25 -14.16
C GLY A 32 -18.83 -17.17 -14.40
N LEU A 33 -18.44 -17.05 -15.67
CA LEU A 33 -17.04 -17.20 -16.10
C LEU A 33 -16.15 -15.95 -15.86
N ARG A 34 -16.76 -14.78 -15.73
CA ARG A 34 -16.02 -13.50 -15.61
C ARG A 34 -16.29 -12.76 -14.30
N HIS A 35 -16.89 -13.44 -13.34
CA HIS A 35 -17.18 -12.80 -12.07
C HIS A 35 -15.90 -12.52 -11.28
N SER A 36 -15.73 -11.29 -10.80
CA SER A 36 -14.74 -10.91 -9.79
C SER A 36 -15.44 -10.64 -8.46
N PRO A 37 -14.95 -11.16 -7.34
CA PRO A 37 -15.48 -10.83 -6.01
C PRO A 37 -15.08 -9.42 -5.53
N ILE A 38 -14.17 -8.75 -6.26
CA ILE A 38 -13.65 -7.43 -5.89
C ILE A 38 -14.71 -6.38 -6.22
N SER A 39 -15.20 -5.70 -5.19
CA SER A 39 -16.23 -4.65 -5.34
C SER A 39 -15.65 -3.23 -5.24
N GLY A 40 -14.44 -3.09 -4.69
CA GLY A 40 -13.78 -1.80 -4.55
C GLY A 40 -12.27 -1.94 -4.39
N VAL A 41 -11.57 -0.86 -4.73
CA VAL A 41 -10.12 -0.68 -4.56
C VAL A 41 -9.88 0.68 -3.92
N VAL A 42 -8.97 0.74 -2.96
CA VAL A 42 -8.50 1.98 -2.34
C VAL A 42 -7.03 2.17 -2.71
N LEU A 43 -6.70 3.30 -3.32
CA LEU A 43 -5.35 3.63 -3.75
C LEU A 43 -4.71 4.61 -2.76
N THR A 44 -3.46 4.35 -2.40
CA THR A 44 -2.69 5.16 -1.44
C THR A 44 -1.72 6.13 -2.10
N ASN A 45 -1.32 5.86 -3.33
CA ASN A 45 -0.50 6.74 -4.16
C ASN A 45 -0.66 6.41 -5.64
N GLY A 46 0.05 7.14 -6.51
CA GLY A 46 -0.02 6.98 -7.97
C GLY A 46 1.16 6.25 -8.60
N ASP A 47 2.07 5.63 -7.84
CA ASP A 47 3.19 4.89 -8.41
C ASP A 47 2.73 3.63 -9.16
N VAL A 48 3.55 3.17 -10.12
CA VAL A 48 3.20 2.06 -11.03
C VAL A 48 2.81 0.79 -10.30
N ASP A 49 3.57 0.42 -9.29
CA ASP A 49 3.34 -0.77 -8.45
C ASP A 49 2.04 -0.70 -7.63
N HIS A 50 1.52 0.50 -7.39
CA HIS A 50 0.22 0.71 -6.72
C HIS A 50 -0.97 0.75 -7.68
N VAL A 51 -0.79 1.23 -8.92
CA VAL A 51 -1.92 1.45 -9.83
C VAL A 51 -2.00 0.48 -11.00
N ALA A 52 -0.89 -0.18 -11.40
CA ALA A 52 -0.88 -1.05 -12.57
C ALA A 52 -1.83 -2.24 -12.46
N GLY A 53 -2.05 -2.74 -11.26
CA GLY A 53 -3.00 -3.82 -10.99
C GLY A 53 -4.44 -3.52 -11.44
N LEU A 54 -4.84 -2.25 -11.50
CA LEU A 54 -6.14 -1.85 -12.03
C LEU A 54 -6.35 -2.26 -13.48
N LEU A 55 -5.29 -2.37 -14.28
CA LEU A 55 -5.37 -2.74 -15.70
C LEU A 55 -5.85 -4.19 -15.88
N THR A 56 -5.72 -5.02 -14.86
CA THR A 56 -6.20 -6.39 -14.85
C THR A 56 -7.69 -6.49 -14.50
N LEU A 57 -8.30 -5.43 -13.97
CA LEU A 57 -9.72 -5.36 -13.58
C LEU A 57 -10.64 -4.84 -14.70
N ARG A 58 -10.24 -4.98 -15.96
CA ARG A 58 -10.97 -4.53 -17.14
C ARG A 58 -12.14 -5.43 -17.57
N GLU A 59 -12.57 -6.34 -16.73
CA GLU A 59 -13.53 -7.41 -17.05
C GLU A 59 -15.01 -6.94 -17.14
N ARG A 60 -15.27 -5.62 -17.14
CA ARG A 60 -16.62 -5.03 -17.13
C ARG A 60 -17.45 -5.47 -15.93
N GLN A 61 -16.83 -5.55 -14.79
CA GLN A 61 -17.46 -5.78 -13.48
C GLN A 61 -17.66 -4.44 -12.77
N ASN A 62 -18.75 -4.32 -12.03
CA ASN A 62 -19.00 -3.13 -11.24
C ASN A 62 -17.93 -3.01 -10.14
N LEU A 63 -17.23 -1.88 -10.13
CA LEU A 63 -16.08 -1.60 -9.27
C LEU A 63 -16.09 -0.14 -8.82
N SER A 64 -15.83 0.11 -7.53
CA SER A 64 -15.53 1.44 -7.01
C SER A 64 -14.04 1.62 -6.80
N VAL A 65 -13.43 2.66 -7.38
CA VAL A 65 -12.02 3.02 -7.16
C VAL A 65 -11.99 4.29 -6.32
N TYR A 66 -11.49 4.15 -5.09
CA TYR A 66 -11.33 5.23 -4.14
C TYR A 66 -9.90 5.74 -4.18
N ALA A 67 -9.72 7.03 -4.35
CA ALA A 67 -8.41 7.66 -4.34
C ALA A 67 -8.51 9.15 -3.98
N HIS A 68 -7.44 9.75 -3.52
CA HIS A 68 -7.32 11.20 -3.45
C HIS A 68 -7.36 11.82 -4.86
N SER A 69 -7.82 13.05 -4.98
CA SER A 69 -7.93 13.75 -6.27
C SER A 69 -6.62 13.76 -7.07
N ARG A 70 -5.47 13.83 -6.39
CA ARG A 70 -4.13 13.76 -6.98
C ARG A 70 -3.91 12.44 -7.72
N VAL A 71 -4.24 11.31 -7.10
CA VAL A 71 -4.11 9.99 -7.71
C VAL A 71 -5.13 9.79 -8.83
N HIS A 72 -6.35 10.32 -8.68
CA HIS A 72 -7.34 10.32 -9.77
C HIS A 72 -6.87 11.12 -10.99
N SER A 73 -6.13 12.23 -10.79
CA SER A 73 -5.52 12.97 -11.89
C SER A 73 -4.48 12.13 -12.63
N VAL A 74 -3.63 11.39 -11.91
CA VAL A 74 -2.68 10.43 -12.50
C VAL A 74 -3.41 9.44 -13.40
N LEU A 75 -4.49 8.82 -12.92
CA LEU A 75 -5.26 7.86 -13.70
C LEU A 75 -5.94 8.50 -14.91
N LYS A 76 -6.37 9.76 -14.80
CA LYS A 76 -7.04 10.49 -15.87
C LYS A 76 -6.09 10.91 -16.99
N GLU A 77 -4.88 11.32 -16.62
CA GLU A 77 -3.87 11.81 -17.57
C GLU A 77 -3.17 10.66 -18.31
N ASN A 78 -3.26 9.45 -17.81
CA ASN A 78 -2.70 8.25 -18.44
C ASN A 78 -3.80 7.47 -19.17
N SER A 79 -3.85 7.62 -20.49
CA SER A 79 -4.91 7.06 -21.35
C SER A 79 -5.07 5.54 -21.27
N ILE A 80 -4.05 4.81 -20.82
CA ILE A 80 -4.14 3.35 -20.62
C ILE A 80 -5.23 2.98 -19.60
N PHE A 81 -5.50 3.84 -18.61
CA PHE A 81 -6.56 3.62 -17.62
C PHE A 81 -7.99 3.86 -18.15
N ASN A 82 -8.15 4.26 -19.43
CA ASN A 82 -9.46 4.31 -20.08
C ASN A 82 -10.04 2.91 -20.34
N VAL A 83 -9.23 1.84 -20.18
CA VAL A 83 -9.74 0.45 -20.17
C VAL A 83 -10.71 0.20 -19.01
N LEU A 84 -10.64 1.00 -17.95
CA LEU A 84 -11.58 1.03 -16.84
C LEU A 84 -12.82 1.82 -17.26
N ASN A 85 -13.71 1.18 -18.01
CA ASN A 85 -14.90 1.81 -18.57
C ASN A 85 -15.80 2.39 -17.49
N SER A 86 -16.16 3.67 -17.62
CA SER A 86 -17.00 4.43 -16.66
C SER A 86 -18.41 3.85 -16.45
N ASP A 87 -18.93 3.04 -17.40
CA ASP A 87 -20.20 2.35 -17.21
C ASP A 87 -20.13 1.34 -16.05
N TYR A 88 -18.95 0.80 -15.79
CA TYR A 88 -18.70 -0.23 -14.77
C TYR A 88 -17.86 0.27 -13.59
N VAL A 89 -16.92 1.19 -13.84
CA VAL A 89 -15.99 1.67 -12.82
C VAL A 89 -16.36 3.07 -12.34
N ASP A 90 -16.66 3.20 -11.06
CA ASP A 90 -16.97 4.45 -10.39
C ASP A 90 -15.70 4.96 -9.68
N ARG A 91 -15.26 6.18 -10.01
CA ARG A 91 -14.11 6.84 -9.39
C ARG A 91 -14.59 7.76 -8.28
N ARG A 92 -14.25 7.44 -7.04
CA ARG A 92 -14.70 8.16 -5.84
C ARG A 92 -13.54 8.86 -5.17
N GLU A 93 -13.69 10.15 -4.97
CA GLU A 93 -12.69 10.97 -4.28
C GLU A 93 -12.72 10.70 -2.78
N MET A 94 -11.53 10.49 -2.21
CA MET A 94 -11.29 10.47 -0.77
C MET A 94 -10.80 11.85 -0.33
N LYS A 95 -11.45 12.39 0.71
CA LYS A 95 -10.99 13.60 1.39
C LYS A 95 -10.10 13.24 2.56
N MET A 96 -9.05 14.02 2.77
CA MET A 96 -8.12 13.82 3.88
C MET A 96 -8.80 14.05 5.22
N ASN A 97 -8.50 13.20 6.20
CA ASN A 97 -8.99 13.27 7.58
C ASN A 97 -10.53 13.23 7.70
N VAL A 98 -11.20 12.60 6.74
CA VAL A 98 -12.64 12.38 6.76
C VAL A 98 -12.92 10.89 6.66
N GLU A 99 -13.52 10.33 7.71
CA GLU A 99 -13.95 8.93 7.70
C GLU A 99 -15.18 8.75 6.81
N PHE A 100 -15.19 7.69 6.02
CA PHE A 100 -16.33 7.32 5.19
C PHE A 100 -16.44 5.80 5.05
N GLU A 101 -17.64 5.32 4.79
CA GLU A 101 -17.88 3.91 4.51
C GLU A 101 -17.54 3.55 3.07
N LEU A 102 -16.79 2.46 2.87
CA LEU A 102 -16.59 1.88 1.54
C LEU A 102 -17.91 1.30 1.02
N LYS A 103 -18.31 1.71 -0.18
CA LYS A 103 -19.54 1.25 -0.84
C LYS A 103 -19.19 0.69 -2.22
N ASN A 104 -19.93 -0.31 -2.63
CA ASN A 104 -19.84 -0.78 -4.01
C ASN A 104 -20.41 0.25 -4.99
N LYS A 105 -20.34 -0.01 -6.29
CA LYS A 105 -20.84 0.92 -7.32
C LYS A 105 -22.33 1.25 -7.16
N GLU A 106 -23.12 0.30 -6.70
CA GLU A 106 -24.57 0.47 -6.46
C GLU A 106 -24.89 1.25 -5.16
N GLY A 107 -23.86 1.67 -4.42
CA GLY A 107 -24.03 2.42 -3.18
C GLY A 107 -24.28 1.57 -1.94
N LYS A 108 -24.23 0.23 -2.05
CA LYS A 108 -24.38 -0.67 -0.91
C LYS A 108 -23.13 -0.61 -0.04
N GLY A 109 -23.29 -0.33 1.25
CA GLY A 109 -22.24 -0.28 2.24
C GLY A 109 -21.59 -1.65 2.47
N SER A 110 -20.31 -1.62 2.79
CA SER A 110 -19.51 -2.82 3.11
C SER A 110 -19.41 -3.08 4.62
N GLY A 111 -19.72 -2.07 5.47
CA GLY A 111 -19.42 -2.07 6.89
C GLY A 111 -17.94 -1.78 7.21
N ILE A 112 -17.13 -1.47 6.20
CA ILE A 112 -15.72 -1.06 6.36
C ILE A 112 -15.64 0.46 6.20
N PHE A 113 -15.04 1.11 7.18
CA PHE A 113 -14.79 2.55 7.19
C PHE A 113 -13.32 2.83 6.97
N VAL A 114 -13.03 3.93 6.27
CA VAL A 114 -11.69 4.36 5.94
C VAL A 114 -11.55 5.85 6.19
N GLU A 115 -10.47 6.25 6.84
CA GLU A 115 -9.99 7.62 6.94
C GLU A 115 -8.61 7.69 6.27
N ALA A 116 -8.49 8.50 5.22
CA ALA A 116 -7.21 8.80 4.58
C ALA A 116 -6.51 9.93 5.32
N PHE A 117 -5.19 9.80 5.53
CA PHE A 117 -4.37 10.85 6.14
C PHE A 117 -3.04 10.99 5.43
N GLU A 118 -2.44 12.17 5.52
CA GLU A 118 -1.14 12.45 4.91
C GLU A 118 -0.03 11.67 5.60
N VAL A 119 0.87 11.10 4.79
CA VAL A 119 2.17 10.58 5.25
C VAL A 119 3.30 11.19 4.42
N PRO A 120 4.47 11.43 5.01
CA PRO A 120 5.62 11.87 4.25
C PRO A 120 5.97 10.86 3.16
N GLY A 121 6.00 11.31 1.93
CA GLY A 121 6.25 10.49 0.75
C GLY A 121 6.74 11.33 -0.40
N LYS A 122 6.48 10.88 -1.61
CA LYS A 122 6.82 11.59 -2.83
C LYS A 122 5.70 11.48 -3.88
N ILE A 123 5.74 12.36 -4.85
CA ILE A 123 4.95 12.25 -6.06
C ILE A 123 5.35 11.00 -6.86
N ALA A 124 4.42 10.44 -7.64
CA ALA A 124 4.70 9.30 -8.51
C ALA A 124 5.90 9.57 -9.43
N LEU A 125 6.76 8.57 -9.61
CA LEU A 125 8.06 8.69 -10.28
C LEU A 125 8.00 9.41 -11.62
N TRP A 126 7.02 9.10 -12.47
CA TRP A 126 6.88 9.69 -13.80
C TRP A 126 6.30 11.12 -13.81
N LEU A 127 5.94 11.64 -12.64
CA LEU A 127 5.47 13.02 -12.46
C LEU A 127 6.50 13.89 -11.75
N GLU A 128 7.66 13.35 -11.39
CA GLU A 128 8.74 14.09 -10.76
C GLU A 128 9.22 15.22 -11.66
N ASP A 129 9.30 16.42 -11.11
CA ASP A 129 9.75 17.64 -11.77
C ASP A 129 10.95 18.23 -11.01
N GLU A 130 12.14 17.98 -11.50
CA GLU A 130 13.39 18.45 -10.88
C GLU A 130 13.45 19.99 -10.79
N SER A 131 12.74 20.71 -11.66
CA SER A 131 12.68 22.18 -11.61
C SER A 131 11.95 22.71 -10.37
N LYS A 132 11.15 21.88 -9.71
CA LYS A 132 10.40 22.21 -8.50
C LYS A 132 11.18 21.99 -7.20
N GLY A 133 12.47 21.69 -7.30
CA GLY A 133 13.35 21.53 -6.15
C GLY A 133 13.39 20.12 -5.57
N ALA A 134 13.92 19.99 -4.36
CA ALA A 134 14.26 18.70 -3.76
C ALA A 134 13.08 17.77 -3.47
N ASN A 135 11.85 18.28 -3.42
CA ASN A 135 10.64 17.49 -3.24
C ASN A 135 9.96 17.10 -4.58
N PHE A 136 10.56 17.45 -5.72
CA PHE A 136 10.09 17.10 -7.08
C PHE A 136 8.65 17.50 -7.40
N GLY A 137 8.09 18.45 -6.65
CA GLY A 137 6.71 18.90 -6.80
C GLY A 137 5.69 18.08 -6.02
N THR A 138 6.13 17.28 -5.06
CA THR A 138 5.25 16.54 -4.14
C THR A 138 4.31 17.47 -3.38
N GLN A 139 3.05 17.06 -3.29
CA GLN A 139 1.98 17.79 -2.60
C GLN A 139 1.17 16.83 -1.72
N GLU A 140 0.37 17.40 -0.82
CA GLU A 140 -0.59 16.64 -0.02
C GLU A 140 -1.46 15.73 -0.90
N GLY A 141 -1.64 14.50 -0.48
CA GLY A 141 -2.42 13.49 -1.20
C GLY A 141 -1.68 12.70 -2.28
N ASP A 142 -0.40 13.01 -2.55
CA ASP A 142 0.43 12.18 -3.43
C ASP A 142 0.77 10.83 -2.79
N THR A 143 0.95 10.81 -1.46
CA THR A 143 1.15 9.59 -0.65
C THR A 143 0.29 9.69 0.61
N ILE A 144 -0.53 8.68 0.86
CA ILE A 144 -1.44 8.65 2.01
C ILE A 144 -1.33 7.35 2.80
N GLY A 145 -1.60 7.43 4.10
CA GLY A 145 -1.93 6.30 4.95
C GLY A 145 -3.44 6.16 5.11
N LEU A 146 -3.87 4.99 5.55
CA LEU A 146 -5.28 4.68 5.80
C LEU A 146 -5.44 4.21 7.24
N LYS A 147 -6.42 4.76 7.96
CA LYS A 147 -7.01 4.13 9.14
C LYS A 147 -8.23 3.37 8.69
N ILE A 148 -8.31 2.10 9.03
CA ILE A 148 -9.37 1.20 8.60
C ILE A 148 -10.07 0.64 9.84
N SER A 149 -11.39 0.73 9.86
CA SER A 149 -12.24 0.26 10.95
C SER A 149 -13.47 -0.49 10.40
N SER A 150 -14.17 -1.19 11.28
CA SER A 150 -15.38 -1.93 10.94
C SER A 150 -16.56 -1.41 11.78
N ALA A 151 -17.74 -1.35 11.18
CA ALA A 151 -18.99 -1.05 11.90
C ALA A 151 -19.34 -2.05 13.01
N SER A 152 -18.81 -3.28 12.93
CA SER A 152 -19.13 -4.35 13.87
C SER A 152 -18.21 -4.43 15.08
N ASN A 153 -17.10 -3.65 15.09
CA ASN A 153 -16.13 -3.67 16.16
C ASN A 153 -15.50 -2.28 16.34
N GLU A 154 -15.14 -1.92 17.56
CA GLU A 154 -14.52 -0.62 17.87
C GLU A 154 -13.03 -0.55 17.52
N LYS A 155 -12.45 -1.63 17.02
CA LYS A 155 -11.03 -1.71 16.69
C LYS A 155 -10.75 -1.14 15.31
N SER A 156 -9.57 -0.60 15.16
CA SER A 156 -9.05 -0.08 13.89
C SER A 156 -7.60 -0.47 13.71
N PHE A 157 -7.13 -0.41 12.48
CA PHE A 157 -5.73 -0.57 12.16
C PHE A 157 -5.27 0.45 11.12
N TYR A 158 -3.96 0.61 11.04
CA TYR A 158 -3.34 1.51 10.07
C TYR A 158 -2.66 0.73 8.96
N TYR A 159 -2.81 1.23 7.74
CA TYR A 159 -2.17 0.72 6.52
C TYR A 159 -1.34 1.83 5.87
N ILE A 160 -0.02 1.69 5.89
CA ILE A 160 0.94 2.72 5.44
C ILE A 160 2.01 2.04 4.58
N PRO A 161 1.74 1.81 3.28
CA PRO A 161 2.64 1.05 2.41
C PRO A 161 3.84 1.86 1.91
N ALA A 162 3.83 3.18 2.07
CA ALA A 162 4.94 4.07 1.72
C ALA A 162 5.05 5.19 2.75
N CYS A 163 6.26 5.43 3.27
CA CYS A 163 6.52 6.48 4.25
C CYS A 163 8.00 6.88 4.19
N ALA A 164 8.29 8.15 3.87
CA ALA A 164 9.66 8.63 3.77
C ALA A 164 10.33 8.92 5.12
N LYS A 165 9.54 9.22 6.14
CA LYS A 165 10.04 9.46 7.52
C LYS A 165 8.90 9.43 8.53
N MET A 166 9.23 9.09 9.77
CA MET A 166 8.33 9.28 10.90
C MET A 166 8.33 10.74 11.33
N THR A 167 7.14 11.38 11.37
CA THR A 167 6.96 12.72 11.95
C THR A 167 6.33 12.61 13.33
N SER A 168 6.38 13.70 14.11
CA SER A 168 5.71 13.77 15.42
C SER A 168 4.20 13.55 15.31
N GLU A 169 3.58 14.11 14.28
CA GLU A 169 2.14 13.97 14.01
C GLU A 169 1.78 12.52 13.69
N LEU A 170 2.59 11.85 12.85
CA LEU A 170 2.40 10.44 12.51
C LEU A 170 2.64 9.54 13.72
N SER A 171 3.69 9.81 14.50
CA SER A 171 3.98 9.07 15.74
C SER A 171 2.82 9.15 16.73
N GLU A 172 2.26 10.34 16.95
CA GLU A 172 1.12 10.53 17.86
C GLU A 172 -0.14 9.82 17.33
N LYS A 173 -0.38 9.84 16.00
CA LYS A 173 -1.49 9.13 15.37
C LYS A 173 -1.40 7.61 15.54
N LEU A 174 -0.20 7.04 15.49
CA LEU A 174 0.03 5.59 15.56
C LEU A 174 0.17 5.07 16.99
N LYS A 175 0.42 5.93 17.96
CA LYS A 175 0.62 5.57 19.35
C LYS A 175 -0.56 4.78 19.91
N ASP A 176 -0.23 3.74 20.70
CA ASP A 176 -1.19 2.84 21.36
C ASP A 176 -2.15 2.09 20.41
N SER A 177 -1.84 2.03 19.10
CA SER A 177 -2.70 1.35 18.13
C SER A 177 -2.62 -0.18 18.25
N GLU A 178 -3.72 -0.85 17.86
CA GLU A 178 -3.84 -2.31 17.89
C GLU A 178 -2.94 -2.98 16.84
N LEU A 179 -2.91 -2.42 15.62
CA LEU A 179 -2.17 -2.97 14.49
C LEU A 179 -1.74 -1.85 13.54
N VAL A 180 -0.48 -1.92 13.11
CA VAL A 180 0.05 -1.11 12.01
C VAL A 180 0.69 -2.03 10.96
N LEU A 181 0.19 -1.94 9.73
CA LEU A 181 0.82 -2.47 8.53
C LEU A 181 1.67 -1.34 7.93
N PHE A 182 2.99 -1.47 8.00
CA PHE A 182 3.91 -0.37 7.71
C PHE A 182 4.91 -0.71 6.61
N ASP A 183 5.36 0.31 5.92
CA ASP A 183 6.36 0.30 4.86
C ASP A 183 7.62 -0.50 5.25
N GLY A 184 7.85 -1.58 4.55
CA GLY A 184 8.99 -2.48 4.71
C GLY A 184 9.95 -2.48 3.52
N THR A 185 9.88 -1.47 2.65
CA THR A 185 10.53 -1.49 1.33
C THR A 185 12.01 -1.82 1.40
N LEU A 186 12.78 -1.18 2.28
CA LEU A 186 14.24 -1.33 2.32
C LEU A 186 14.76 -1.54 3.75
N TRP A 187 15.76 -2.41 3.88
CA TRP A 187 16.49 -2.60 5.14
C TRP A 187 17.39 -1.40 5.46
N LYS A 188 18.13 -0.93 4.44
CA LYS A 188 19.04 0.23 4.54
C LYS A 188 18.72 1.27 3.47
N ASN A 189 18.98 2.53 3.78
CA ASN A 189 18.73 3.63 2.85
C ASN A 189 19.50 3.50 1.51
N ASP A 190 20.70 2.93 1.52
CA ASP A 190 21.57 2.73 0.35
C ASP A 190 21.47 1.32 -0.25
N GLU A 191 20.47 0.52 0.13
CA GLU A 191 20.33 -0.88 -0.24
C GLU A 191 20.40 -1.12 -1.75
N MET A 192 19.77 -0.28 -2.56
CA MET A 192 19.77 -0.40 -4.00
C MET A 192 21.19 -0.26 -4.58
N ALA A 193 21.97 0.70 -4.08
CA ALA A 193 23.33 0.95 -4.53
C ALA A 193 24.29 -0.15 -4.05
N SER A 194 24.19 -0.54 -2.79
CA SER A 194 25.02 -1.60 -2.20
C SER A 194 24.77 -2.97 -2.84
N SER A 195 23.53 -3.24 -3.26
CA SER A 195 23.13 -4.45 -4.00
C SER A 195 23.40 -4.35 -5.51
N LYS A 196 23.88 -3.22 -6.01
CA LYS A 196 24.20 -2.96 -7.43
C LYS A 196 23.00 -3.14 -8.38
N VAL A 197 21.78 -2.83 -7.90
CA VAL A 197 20.54 -2.93 -8.68
C VAL A 197 19.90 -1.57 -8.97
N GLY A 198 20.46 -0.49 -8.41
CA GLY A 198 20.01 0.87 -8.63
C GLY A 198 20.89 1.89 -7.93
N GLU A 199 20.69 3.17 -8.21
CA GLU A 199 21.46 4.28 -7.62
C GLU A 199 20.67 5.08 -6.59
N LYS A 200 19.34 4.90 -6.54
CA LYS A 200 18.47 5.68 -5.66
C LYS A 200 18.52 5.17 -4.23
N THR A 201 18.51 6.11 -3.29
CA THR A 201 18.31 5.79 -1.86
C THR A 201 16.84 5.59 -1.53
N GLY A 202 16.55 4.95 -0.40
CA GLY A 202 15.19 4.79 0.11
C GLY A 202 14.47 6.13 0.24
N GLN A 203 15.10 7.12 0.87
CA GLN A 203 14.55 8.47 1.00
C GLN A 203 14.26 9.12 -0.35
N ARG A 204 15.13 8.92 -1.35
CA ARG A 204 14.89 9.42 -2.71
C ARG A 204 13.70 8.73 -3.38
N MET A 205 13.40 7.51 -2.99
CA MET A 205 12.23 6.76 -3.48
C MET A 205 10.96 7.01 -2.67
N GLY A 206 11.03 7.75 -1.56
CA GLY A 206 9.89 8.04 -0.70
C GLY A 206 9.67 7.02 0.42
N HIS A 207 10.69 6.23 0.74
CA HIS A 207 10.66 5.19 1.75
C HIS A 207 11.76 5.38 2.80
N MET A 208 11.39 5.28 4.08
CA MET A 208 12.37 5.16 5.15
C MET A 208 12.87 3.72 5.25
N ASN A 209 14.12 3.57 5.68
CA ASN A 209 14.70 2.24 5.92
C ASN A 209 14.12 1.59 7.18
N ASN A 210 14.21 0.24 7.26
CA ASN A 210 13.72 -0.49 8.43
C ASN A 210 14.70 -0.41 9.62
N SER A 211 16.00 -0.46 9.36
CA SER A 211 17.07 -0.55 10.37
C SER A 211 17.79 0.76 10.65
N GLY A 212 18.56 0.79 11.74
CA GLY A 212 19.38 1.93 12.14
C GLY A 212 18.61 3.01 12.92
N PRO A 213 19.30 4.08 13.35
CA PRO A 213 18.72 5.09 14.22
C PRO A 213 17.59 5.90 13.55
N ASP A 214 17.62 6.03 12.23
CA ASP A 214 16.59 6.70 11.42
C ASP A 214 15.58 5.72 10.82
N GLY A 215 15.64 4.45 11.24
CA GLY A 215 14.79 3.38 10.70
C GLY A 215 13.43 3.28 11.40
N SER A 216 12.51 2.59 10.73
CA SER A 216 11.15 2.38 11.27
C SER A 216 11.16 1.56 12.56
N ILE A 217 12.07 0.58 12.72
CA ILE A 217 12.18 -0.20 13.96
C ILE A 217 12.43 0.71 15.16
N GLU A 218 13.39 1.62 15.07
CA GLU A 218 13.70 2.56 16.15
C GLU A 218 12.58 3.60 16.33
N ALA A 219 12.00 4.10 15.24
CA ALA A 219 10.93 5.09 15.28
C ALA A 219 9.65 4.58 16.00
N PHE A 220 9.41 3.27 15.98
CA PHE A 220 8.25 2.66 16.64
C PHE A 220 8.49 2.19 18.07
N LYS A 221 9.70 2.31 18.59
CA LYS A 221 10.11 1.71 19.87
C LYS A 221 9.24 2.17 21.05
N ASP A 222 8.89 3.44 21.08
CA ASP A 222 8.13 4.05 22.18
C ASP A 222 6.65 4.29 21.85
N LEU A 223 6.16 3.80 20.71
CA LEU A 223 4.78 4.05 20.28
C LEU A 223 3.77 3.09 20.90
N ASN A 224 4.20 2.06 21.62
CA ASN A 224 3.32 1.06 22.25
C ASN A 224 2.31 0.44 21.29
N VAL A 225 2.68 0.25 20.01
CA VAL A 225 1.85 -0.44 19.02
C VAL A 225 1.83 -1.93 19.33
N LYS A 226 0.64 -2.54 19.46
CA LYS A 226 0.52 -3.94 19.90
C LYS A 226 1.01 -4.92 18.83
N LYS A 227 0.67 -4.71 17.58
CA LYS A 227 1.11 -5.55 16.45
C LYS A 227 1.65 -4.69 15.32
N LYS A 228 2.85 -5.01 14.86
CA LYS A 228 3.57 -4.29 13.80
C LYS A 228 3.97 -5.27 12.71
N ILE A 229 3.60 -4.97 11.47
CA ILE A 229 3.85 -5.86 10.33
C ILE A 229 4.44 -5.06 9.18
N PHE A 230 5.60 -5.46 8.69
CA PHE A 230 6.15 -4.92 7.45
C PHE A 230 5.40 -5.45 6.24
N ILE A 231 5.01 -4.52 5.39
CA ILE A 231 4.37 -4.75 4.08
C ILE A 231 5.15 -4.00 3.01
N HIS A 232 4.80 -4.13 1.72
CA HIS A 232 5.44 -3.41 0.62
C HIS A 232 6.96 -3.59 0.61
N ILE A 233 7.40 -4.84 0.59
CA ILE A 233 8.81 -5.21 0.79
C ILE A 233 9.48 -5.38 -0.57
N ASN A 234 10.57 -4.63 -0.83
CA ASN A 234 11.34 -4.79 -2.06
C ASN A 234 12.10 -6.13 -2.06
N THR A 235 12.26 -6.71 -3.24
CA THR A 235 12.97 -7.99 -3.43
C THR A 235 14.44 -7.96 -3.00
N THR A 236 15.03 -6.78 -2.87
CA THR A 236 16.40 -6.61 -2.34
C THR A 236 16.46 -6.65 -0.83
N ASN A 237 15.33 -6.45 -0.14
CA ASN A 237 15.31 -6.40 1.31
C ASN A 237 15.55 -7.80 1.93
N PRO A 238 16.64 -8.00 2.69
CA PRO A 238 16.99 -9.31 3.24
C PRO A 238 15.98 -9.86 4.26
N ILE A 239 15.04 -9.04 4.76
CA ILE A 239 14.01 -9.53 5.68
C ILE A 239 13.04 -10.53 5.03
N LEU A 240 13.02 -10.63 3.70
CA LEU A 240 12.27 -11.66 2.96
C LEU A 240 12.84 -13.07 3.17
N LEU A 241 14.13 -13.18 3.49
CA LEU A 241 14.77 -14.46 3.77
C LEU A 241 14.54 -14.83 5.23
N SER A 242 13.84 -15.93 5.47
CA SER A 242 13.43 -16.35 6.82
C SER A 242 14.59 -16.68 7.76
N ASP A 243 15.77 -16.97 7.21
CA ASP A 243 17.01 -17.34 7.94
C ASP A 243 18.04 -16.19 8.02
N SER A 244 17.74 -15.02 7.45
CA SER A 244 18.64 -13.86 7.48
C SER A 244 18.83 -13.30 8.91
N SER A 245 19.98 -12.66 9.14
CA SER A 245 20.23 -11.90 10.38
C SER A 245 19.28 -10.73 10.53
N GLU A 246 18.90 -10.10 9.45
CA GLU A 246 17.98 -8.98 9.40
C GLU A 246 16.55 -9.41 9.80
N ARG A 247 16.11 -10.59 9.33
CA ARG A 247 14.81 -11.16 9.74
C ARG A 247 14.77 -11.41 11.24
N LYS A 248 15.84 -11.93 11.83
CA LYS A 248 15.92 -12.14 13.28
C LYS A 248 15.84 -10.83 14.06
N ILE A 249 16.50 -9.77 13.59
CA ILE A 249 16.42 -8.44 14.21
C ILE A 249 14.97 -7.91 14.17
N VAL A 250 14.25 -8.11 13.06
CA VAL A 250 12.83 -7.74 12.93
C VAL A 250 12.01 -8.45 14.01
N GLU A 251 12.16 -9.76 14.15
CA GLU A 251 11.40 -10.58 15.11
C GLU A 251 11.77 -10.25 16.57
N GLU A 252 13.05 -10.03 16.87
CA GLU A 252 13.52 -9.59 18.20
C GLU A 252 12.96 -8.23 18.65
N ASN A 253 12.59 -7.37 17.68
CA ASN A 253 11.92 -6.10 17.94
C ASN A 253 10.38 -6.16 17.88
N ASN A 254 9.82 -7.38 17.93
CA ASN A 254 8.38 -7.63 17.87
C ASN A 254 7.71 -7.09 16.62
N TRP A 255 8.38 -7.21 15.48
CA TRP A 255 7.82 -6.99 14.16
C TRP A 255 7.58 -8.33 13.46
N GLU A 256 6.55 -8.37 12.65
CA GLU A 256 6.30 -9.46 11.70
C GLU A 256 6.62 -9.02 10.28
N VAL A 257 6.86 -9.97 9.40
CA VAL A 257 7.00 -9.73 7.95
C VAL A 257 5.82 -10.38 7.26
N SER A 258 5.09 -9.60 6.46
CA SER A 258 3.92 -10.10 5.74
C SER A 258 4.30 -11.16 4.69
N TYR A 259 3.33 -12.00 4.40
CA TYR A 259 3.41 -12.99 3.33
C TYR A 259 2.04 -13.12 2.64
N ASP A 260 2.03 -13.63 1.41
CA ASP A 260 0.80 -13.78 0.64
C ASP A 260 -0.18 -14.74 1.34
N GLY A 261 -1.42 -14.30 1.50
CA GLY A 261 -2.44 -15.05 2.22
C GLY A 261 -2.38 -14.95 3.74
N MET A 262 -1.58 -14.02 4.29
CA MET A 262 -1.56 -13.76 5.74
C MET A 262 -2.94 -13.32 6.22
N GLU A 263 -3.49 -14.02 7.19
CA GLU A 263 -4.75 -13.67 7.86
C GLU A 263 -4.45 -13.01 9.21
N ILE A 264 -5.06 -11.86 9.45
CA ILE A 264 -4.84 -11.06 10.68
C ILE A 264 -6.18 -10.79 11.33
N THR A 265 -6.29 -11.18 12.59
CA THR A 265 -7.45 -10.86 13.44
C THR A 265 -7.06 -9.75 14.43
N ILE A 266 -7.91 -8.74 14.59
CA ILE A 266 -7.75 -7.62 15.51
C ILE A 266 -8.95 -7.50 16.46
#